data_fe6c49b1a11981f4bb086dd2a0e1fbe7
#
_entry.id   fe6c49b1a11981f4bb086dd2a0e1fbe7
#
_cell.length_a   1.000
_cell.length_b   1.000
_cell.length_c   1.000
_cell.angle_alpha   90.00
_cell.angle_beta   90.00
_cell.angle_gamma   90.00
#
_symmetry.space_group_name_H-M   'P 1'
#
loop_
_entity.id
_entity.type
_entity.pdbx_description
1 polymer ?
#
loop_
_entity_poly.entity_id
_entity_poly.type
_entity_poly.pdbx_seq_one_letter_code
_entity_poly.pdbx_strand_id
1 'polypeptide(L)'
;MRIFVALAAILVAAGCRRSDDAGRRGDTTVIPPVSVETASHPVTRSCGISGKPVLTDNGIGDLKVGIAVADLNDRCEVISDSEEPGSEGMNERVVVVRIGGESVRGVVTNDKIWRIELTSPHIVTPDSLGVDTPLHRIASKRGARFFPGEDGVYGFVTDHCGLSFRFSVPLRPPRGSDWTVEAIDKAHGEAVVDKVLVTECQR
;
A
#
# COMPACT_ATOMS: atom_id res chain seq x y z
N MET A 1 -18.51 -5.69 -42.53
CA MET A 1 -17.19 -5.64 -43.16
C MET A 1 -16.23 -6.39 -42.24
N ARG A 2 -15.92 -7.64 -42.59
CA ARG A 2 -15.11 -8.55 -41.76
C ARG A 2 -13.66 -8.44 -42.22
N ILE A 3 -12.74 -8.12 -41.33
CA ILE A 3 -11.31 -8.14 -41.61
C ILE A 3 -10.69 -9.24 -40.76
N PHE A 4 -10.23 -10.30 -41.44
CA PHE A 4 -9.37 -11.37 -40.91
C PHE A 4 -7.94 -10.85 -40.88
N VAL A 5 -7.24 -11.01 -39.78
CA VAL A 5 -5.76 -10.82 -39.70
C VAL A 5 -5.15 -12.15 -39.23
N ALA A 6 -4.23 -12.63 -40.06
CA ALA A 6 -3.60 -13.93 -39.97
C ALA A 6 -2.51 -14.00 -38.88
N LEU A 7 -2.41 -15.17 -38.25
CA LEU A 7 -1.31 -15.61 -37.37
C LEU A 7 -0.03 -15.81 -38.19
N ALA A 8 1.10 -15.32 -37.69
CA ALA A 8 2.42 -15.80 -38.13
C ALA A 8 3.16 -16.37 -36.89
N ALA A 9 3.38 -17.67 -36.92
CA ALA A 9 4.21 -18.40 -35.95
C ALA A 9 5.66 -18.37 -36.41
N ILE A 10 6.58 -17.97 -35.53
CA ILE A 10 8.01 -18.08 -35.74
C ILE A 10 8.58 -19.08 -34.71
N LEU A 11 8.97 -20.24 -35.22
CA LEU A 11 9.78 -21.26 -34.53
C LEU A 11 11.28 -20.84 -34.61
N VAL A 12 11.94 -20.75 -33.49
CA VAL A 12 13.41 -20.67 -33.43
C VAL A 12 13.95 -21.89 -32.68
N ALA A 13 14.75 -22.65 -33.41
CA ALA A 13 15.28 -23.94 -33.02
C ALA A 13 16.47 -23.79 -32.04
N ALA A 14 16.61 -24.77 -31.19
CA ALA A 14 17.68 -25.03 -30.25
C ALA A 14 19.02 -25.25 -30.93
N GLY A 15 20.08 -24.70 -30.36
CA GLY A 15 21.47 -24.98 -30.68
C GLY A 15 22.27 -25.39 -29.43
N CYS A 16 22.35 -26.69 -29.15
CA CYS A 16 23.31 -27.23 -28.19
C CYS A 16 24.72 -27.22 -28.83
N ARG A 17 25.69 -26.57 -28.21
CA ARG A 17 27.11 -26.82 -28.46
C ARG A 17 27.74 -27.41 -27.20
N ARG A 18 28.12 -28.66 -27.32
CA ARG A 18 29.01 -29.40 -26.43
C ARG A 18 30.45 -28.97 -26.78
N SER A 19 31.22 -28.55 -25.80
CA SER A 19 32.66 -28.45 -25.91
C SER A 19 33.28 -29.31 -24.81
N ASP A 20 33.77 -30.48 -25.23
CA ASP A 20 34.73 -31.28 -24.46
C ASP A 20 36.09 -30.55 -24.58
N ASP A 21 36.69 -30.25 -23.46
CA ASP A 21 38.15 -30.04 -23.44
C ASP A 21 38.76 -30.69 -22.20
N ALA A 22 39.67 -31.60 -22.49
CA ALA A 22 40.32 -32.47 -21.54
C ALA A 22 41.62 -31.83 -21.03
N GLY A 23 41.86 -31.97 -19.76
CA GLY A 23 43.21 -32.15 -19.25
C GLY A 23 43.99 -30.91 -18.81
N ARG A 24 43.91 -30.60 -17.48
CA ARG A 24 45.15 -30.13 -16.81
C ARG A 24 45.08 -30.50 -15.32
N ARG A 25 45.95 -31.49 -14.96
CA ARG A 25 46.31 -31.76 -13.57
C ARG A 25 47.13 -30.55 -13.05
N GLY A 26 46.71 -29.95 -11.96
CA GLY A 26 47.40 -28.86 -11.29
C GLY A 26 46.94 -28.79 -9.83
N ASP A 27 47.82 -29.30 -9.01
CA ASP A 27 48.09 -28.99 -7.59
C ASP A 27 46.92 -28.53 -6.68
N THR A 28 46.52 -29.46 -5.83
CA THR A 28 45.48 -29.24 -4.83
C THR A 28 46.09 -28.57 -3.59
N THR A 29 46.10 -27.26 -3.55
CA THR A 29 46.28 -26.54 -2.28
C THR A 29 44.92 -26.52 -1.58
N VAL A 30 44.78 -27.38 -0.58
CA VAL A 30 43.62 -27.42 0.30
C VAL A 30 43.60 -26.15 1.15
N ILE A 31 42.82 -25.16 0.75
CA ILE A 31 42.48 -24.01 1.60
C ILE A 31 41.36 -24.48 2.51
N PRO A 32 41.52 -24.42 3.85
CA PRO A 32 40.42 -24.78 4.77
C PRO A 32 39.26 -23.81 4.56
N PRO A 33 38.01 -24.30 4.62
CA PRO A 33 36.85 -23.43 4.49
C PRO A 33 36.83 -22.45 5.67
N VAL A 34 37.00 -21.16 5.35
CA VAL A 34 36.69 -20.08 6.28
C VAL A 34 35.15 -20.08 6.43
N SER A 35 34.68 -20.70 7.50
CA SER A 35 33.28 -20.58 7.91
C SER A 35 33.06 -19.14 8.38
N VAL A 36 32.67 -18.29 7.47
CA VAL A 36 32.07 -16.99 7.84
C VAL A 36 30.63 -17.27 8.22
N GLU A 37 30.46 -17.71 9.44
CA GLU A 37 29.15 -17.81 10.08
C GLU A 37 28.73 -16.39 10.53
N THR A 38 28.33 -15.58 9.55
CA THR A 38 27.62 -14.34 9.85
C THR A 38 26.15 -14.69 10.02
N ALA A 39 25.82 -15.24 11.19
CA ALA A 39 24.44 -15.29 11.65
C ALA A 39 23.98 -13.85 11.89
N SER A 40 23.58 -13.18 10.82
CA SER A 40 22.81 -11.95 10.90
C SER A 40 21.45 -12.31 11.49
N HIS A 41 21.29 -12.14 12.80
CA HIS A 41 19.97 -12.17 13.40
C HIS A 41 19.15 -11.07 12.70
N PRO A 42 18.01 -11.40 12.11
CA PRO A 42 17.16 -10.36 11.52
C PRO A 42 16.76 -9.40 12.65
N VAL A 43 17.30 -8.19 12.61
CA VAL A 43 16.84 -7.13 13.52
C VAL A 43 15.39 -6.85 13.14
N THR A 44 14.47 -7.36 13.93
CA THR A 44 13.03 -7.09 13.74
C THR A 44 12.80 -5.63 14.06
N ARG A 45 12.71 -4.80 13.03
CA ARG A 45 12.42 -3.36 13.18
C ARG A 45 10.94 -3.21 13.44
N SER A 46 10.59 -2.71 14.62
CA SER A 46 9.19 -2.60 15.08
C SER A 46 8.42 -1.42 14.49
N CYS A 47 9.07 -0.57 13.68
CA CYS A 47 8.49 0.66 13.13
C CYS A 47 7.86 1.57 14.22
N GLY A 48 8.52 1.66 15.38
CA GLY A 48 8.03 2.43 16.53
C GLY A 48 6.78 1.86 17.22
N ILE A 49 6.42 0.61 16.93
CA ILE A 49 5.23 -0.05 17.50
C ILE A 49 5.63 -0.93 18.68
N SER A 50 5.06 -0.66 19.85
CA SER A 50 5.22 -1.44 21.08
C SER A 50 3.89 -2.04 21.53
N GLY A 51 3.11 -2.62 20.62
CA GLY A 51 1.79 -3.18 20.92
C GLY A 51 0.92 -3.25 19.68
N LYS A 52 -0.40 -3.11 19.84
CA LYS A 52 -1.31 -3.05 18.69
C LYS A 52 -1.07 -1.76 17.90
N PRO A 53 -0.86 -1.84 16.57
CA PRO A 53 -0.71 -0.64 15.76
C PRO A 53 -1.99 0.19 15.76
N VAL A 54 -1.83 1.51 15.86
CA VAL A 54 -2.93 2.48 15.89
C VAL A 54 -2.77 3.46 14.73
N LEU A 55 -3.85 3.66 13.99
CA LEU A 55 -3.94 4.66 12.94
C LEU A 55 -4.10 6.06 13.55
N THR A 56 -3.28 6.99 13.09
CA THR A 56 -3.35 8.42 13.48
C THR A 56 -3.54 9.28 12.23
N ASP A 57 -3.83 10.56 12.41
CA ASP A 57 -4.00 11.53 11.32
C ASP A 57 -2.75 11.74 10.45
N ASN A 58 -1.60 11.22 10.89
CA ASN A 58 -0.34 11.39 10.18
C ASN A 58 0.35 10.07 9.82
N GLY A 59 -0.21 8.92 10.20
CA GLY A 59 0.37 7.61 9.90
C GLY A 59 0.22 6.57 10.99
N ILE A 60 1.12 5.58 11.00
CA ILE A 60 1.10 4.44 11.90
C ILE A 60 2.53 4.22 12.43
N GLY A 61 2.76 4.42 13.73
CA GLY A 61 4.11 4.34 14.31
C GLY A 61 5.09 5.31 13.67
N ASP A 62 6.21 4.79 13.14
CA ASP A 62 7.21 5.58 12.43
C ASP A 62 6.90 5.76 10.93
N LEU A 63 5.99 4.99 10.36
CA LEU A 63 5.49 5.25 9.01
C LEU A 63 4.55 6.46 9.05
N LYS A 64 5.07 7.63 8.67
CA LYS A 64 4.35 8.92 8.71
C LYS A 64 4.43 9.63 7.37
N VAL A 65 3.41 10.41 7.06
CA VAL A 65 3.45 11.34 5.93
C VAL A 65 4.58 12.35 6.16
N GLY A 66 5.38 12.59 5.12
CA GLY A 66 6.55 13.47 5.16
C GLY A 66 7.87 12.81 5.59
N ILE A 67 7.87 11.57 6.09
CA ILE A 67 9.11 10.88 6.44
C ILE A 67 9.92 10.57 5.17
N ALA A 68 11.24 10.73 5.24
CA ALA A 68 12.13 10.30 4.17
C ALA A 68 12.22 8.76 4.12
N VAL A 69 12.28 8.19 2.90
CA VAL A 69 12.38 6.73 2.72
C VAL A 69 13.65 6.19 3.37
N ALA A 70 14.75 6.93 3.35
CA ALA A 70 15.99 6.55 4.02
C ALA A 70 15.80 6.35 5.53
N ASP A 71 15.14 7.32 6.21
CA ASP A 71 14.86 7.23 7.65
C ASP A 71 13.89 6.09 7.99
N LEU A 72 12.97 5.77 7.07
CA LEU A 72 12.03 4.67 7.21
C LEU A 72 12.74 3.31 7.19
N ASN A 73 13.72 3.15 6.29
CA ASN A 73 14.52 1.93 6.18
C ASN A 73 15.29 1.60 7.47
N ASP A 74 15.68 2.61 8.25
CA ASP A 74 16.38 2.40 9.52
C ASP A 74 15.46 1.94 10.66
N ARG A 75 14.16 2.28 10.59
CA ARG A 75 13.19 2.11 11.69
C ARG A 75 12.20 1.00 11.46
N CYS A 76 11.84 0.75 10.20
CA CYS A 76 10.80 -0.17 9.80
C CYS A 76 11.34 -1.34 8.98
N GLU A 77 10.62 -2.46 8.98
CA GLU A 77 10.84 -3.54 8.04
C GLU A 77 10.23 -3.18 6.70
N VAL A 78 11.05 -2.75 5.74
CA VAL A 78 10.64 -2.51 4.36
C VAL A 78 10.61 -3.83 3.61
N ILE A 79 9.44 -4.19 3.07
CA ILE A 79 9.20 -5.43 2.31
C ILE A 79 9.59 -5.24 0.84
N SER A 80 9.22 -4.08 0.28
CA SER A 80 9.53 -3.71 -1.12
C SER A 80 9.61 -2.21 -1.29
N ASP A 81 10.36 -1.78 -2.30
CA ASP A 81 10.46 -0.41 -2.81
C ASP A 81 10.49 -0.54 -4.33
N SER A 82 9.42 -0.18 -5.02
CA SER A 82 9.22 -0.43 -6.45
C SER A 82 8.36 0.63 -7.11
N GLU A 83 8.48 0.72 -8.44
CA GLU A 83 7.57 1.48 -9.28
C GLU A 83 6.34 0.62 -9.61
N GLU A 84 5.15 1.16 -9.41
CA GLU A 84 3.88 0.51 -9.71
C GLU A 84 2.97 1.41 -10.54
N PRO A 85 2.05 0.88 -11.37
CA PRO A 85 1.06 1.68 -12.06
C PRO A 85 0.17 2.43 -11.06
N GLY A 86 0.15 3.76 -11.14
CA GLY A 86 -0.76 4.61 -10.36
C GLY A 86 -2.13 4.76 -11.01
N SER A 87 -3.07 5.38 -10.29
CA SER A 87 -4.46 5.57 -10.73
C SER A 87 -4.60 6.41 -12.01
N GLU A 88 -3.69 7.34 -12.23
CA GLU A 88 -3.69 8.26 -13.40
C GLU A 88 -2.88 7.71 -14.59
N GLY A 89 -2.49 6.43 -14.57
CA GLY A 89 -1.71 5.81 -15.64
C GLY A 89 -0.22 6.20 -15.64
N MET A 90 0.24 6.99 -14.68
CA MET A 90 1.64 7.23 -14.41
C MET A 90 2.16 6.24 -13.36
N ASN A 91 3.44 5.88 -13.45
CA ASN A 91 4.04 5.05 -12.41
C ASN A 91 4.24 5.86 -11.12
N GLU A 92 3.90 5.25 -10.00
CA GLU A 92 4.16 5.77 -8.67
C GLU A 92 5.20 4.89 -7.98
N ARG A 93 6.20 5.48 -7.31
CA ARG A 93 7.09 4.74 -6.44
C ARG A 93 6.36 4.40 -5.15
N VAL A 94 6.35 3.12 -4.80
CA VAL A 94 5.65 2.57 -3.64
C VAL A 94 6.61 1.81 -2.75
N VAL A 95 6.60 2.14 -1.46
CA VAL A 95 7.30 1.40 -0.42
C VAL A 95 6.26 0.62 0.38
N VAL A 96 6.46 -0.69 0.54
CA VAL A 96 5.62 -1.54 1.39
C VAL A 96 6.35 -1.84 2.69
N VAL A 97 5.69 -1.57 3.80
CA VAL A 97 6.26 -1.70 5.16
C VAL A 97 5.44 -2.72 5.94
N ARG A 98 6.12 -3.56 6.74
CA ARG A 98 5.47 -4.45 7.69
C ARG A 98 5.21 -3.74 9.02
N ILE A 99 3.95 -3.69 9.45
CA ILE A 99 3.53 -3.06 10.70
C ILE A 99 2.57 -3.98 11.45
N GLY A 100 2.98 -4.53 12.59
CA GLY A 100 2.15 -5.42 13.39
C GLY A 100 1.69 -6.70 12.66
N GLY A 101 2.49 -7.18 11.69
CA GLY A 101 2.16 -8.32 10.82
C GLY A 101 1.44 -7.93 9.52
N GLU A 102 0.91 -6.72 9.42
CA GLU A 102 0.20 -6.21 8.24
C GLU A 102 1.15 -5.54 7.25
N SER A 103 0.80 -5.58 5.97
CA SER A 103 1.50 -4.85 4.92
C SER A 103 0.82 -3.51 4.67
N VAL A 104 1.56 -2.41 4.83
CA VAL A 104 1.07 -1.06 4.65
C VAL A 104 1.85 -0.40 3.51
N ARG A 105 1.15 0.25 2.58
CA ARG A 105 1.75 0.92 1.43
C ARG A 105 1.98 2.39 1.72
N GLY A 106 3.18 2.88 1.38
CA GLY A 106 3.51 4.29 1.36
C GLY A 106 3.83 4.73 -0.06
N VAL A 107 3.11 5.69 -0.61
CA VAL A 107 3.41 6.27 -1.93
C VAL A 107 4.43 7.38 -1.76
N VAL A 108 5.46 7.38 -2.59
CA VAL A 108 6.65 8.23 -2.45
C VAL A 108 6.64 9.36 -3.49
N THR A 109 6.92 10.56 -3.04
CA THR A 109 7.20 11.72 -3.90
C THR A 109 8.39 12.49 -3.33
N ASN A 110 9.37 12.81 -4.17
CA ASN A 110 10.59 13.51 -3.74
C ASN A 110 11.30 12.81 -2.54
N ASP A 111 11.44 11.48 -2.62
CA ASP A 111 12.04 10.61 -1.60
C ASP A 111 11.36 10.66 -0.21
N LYS A 112 10.12 11.14 -0.13
CA LYS A 112 9.31 11.17 1.08
C LYS A 112 7.97 10.46 0.88
N ILE A 113 7.44 9.88 1.94
CA ILE A 113 6.08 9.36 1.96
C ILE A 113 5.11 10.54 1.89
N TRP A 114 4.33 10.66 0.82
CA TRP A 114 3.32 11.71 0.70
C TRP A 114 1.91 11.22 0.97
N ARG A 115 1.67 9.90 0.80
CA ARG A 115 0.40 9.23 1.06
C ARG A 115 0.65 7.84 1.63
N ILE A 116 -0.13 7.42 2.61
CA ILE A 116 -0.15 6.05 3.12
C ILE A 116 -1.50 5.43 2.74
N GLU A 117 -1.48 4.18 2.28
CA GLU A 117 -2.66 3.41 1.89
C GLU A 117 -2.79 2.20 2.80
N LEU A 118 -3.91 2.09 3.49
CA LEU A 118 -4.24 1.02 4.41
C LEU A 118 -5.45 0.24 3.92
N THR A 119 -5.28 -1.08 3.77
CA THR A 119 -6.35 -2.03 3.38
C THR A 119 -6.59 -3.10 4.44
N SER A 120 -5.83 -3.08 5.55
CA SER A 120 -6.01 -4.02 6.65
C SER A 120 -7.06 -3.53 7.65
N PRO A 121 -8.02 -4.38 8.06
CA PRO A 121 -9.01 -4.06 9.07
C PRO A 121 -8.46 -4.07 10.51
N HIS A 122 -7.22 -4.55 10.70
CA HIS A 122 -6.64 -4.70 12.04
C HIS A 122 -5.99 -3.43 12.58
N ILE A 123 -5.79 -2.42 11.72
CA ILE A 123 -5.21 -1.12 12.06
C ILE A 123 -6.31 -0.07 11.99
N VAL A 124 -6.72 0.44 13.14
CA VAL A 124 -7.82 1.38 13.28
C VAL A 124 -7.42 2.57 14.12
N THR A 125 -8.18 3.66 14.04
CA THR A 125 -8.05 4.82 14.93
C THR A 125 -8.41 4.46 16.38
N PRO A 126 -8.08 5.29 17.38
CA PRO A 126 -8.49 5.08 18.77
C PRO A 126 -10.00 4.93 18.97
N ASP A 127 -10.81 5.59 18.13
CA ASP A 127 -12.29 5.49 18.13
C ASP A 127 -12.81 4.46 17.14
N SER A 128 -11.94 3.52 16.70
CA SER A 128 -12.24 2.33 15.92
C SER A 128 -12.79 2.62 14.51
N LEU A 129 -12.25 3.64 13.83
CA LEU A 129 -12.48 3.86 12.41
C LEU A 129 -11.31 3.27 11.59
N GLY A 130 -11.62 2.64 10.47
CA GLY A 130 -10.63 2.00 9.59
C GLY A 130 -11.31 1.23 8.47
N VAL A 131 -10.61 0.29 7.88
CA VAL A 131 -11.18 -0.65 6.90
C VAL A 131 -12.27 -1.48 7.59
N ASP A 132 -13.29 -1.89 6.83
CA ASP A 132 -14.53 -2.54 7.28
C ASP A 132 -15.45 -1.69 8.17
N THR A 133 -15.14 -0.40 8.38
CA THR A 133 -16.05 0.49 9.09
C THR A 133 -17.28 0.80 8.22
N PRO A 134 -18.51 0.57 8.69
CA PRO A 134 -19.71 0.93 7.95
C PRO A 134 -19.84 2.44 7.77
N LEU A 135 -20.42 2.86 6.63
CA LEU A 135 -20.57 4.26 6.25
C LEU A 135 -21.33 5.06 7.32
N HIS A 136 -22.40 4.51 7.91
CA HIS A 136 -23.19 5.19 8.94
C HIS A 136 -22.34 5.60 10.16
N ARG A 137 -21.28 4.86 10.50
CA ARG A 137 -20.36 5.24 11.56
C ARG A 137 -19.49 6.46 11.18
N ILE A 138 -19.09 6.57 9.91
CA ILE A 138 -18.41 7.77 9.41
C ILE A 138 -19.39 8.94 9.35
N ALA A 139 -20.61 8.71 8.81
CA ALA A 139 -21.67 9.71 8.70
C ALA A 139 -22.07 10.32 10.05
N SER A 140 -22.03 9.52 11.13
CA SER A 140 -22.36 9.98 12.48
C SER A 140 -21.28 10.85 13.14
N LYS A 141 -20.10 10.98 12.54
CA LYS A 141 -19.01 11.79 13.10
C LYS A 141 -19.19 13.29 12.81
N ARG A 142 -18.59 14.10 13.68
CA ARG A 142 -18.63 15.56 13.53
C ARG A 142 -17.97 16.00 12.22
N GLY A 143 -18.70 16.83 11.46
CA GLY A 143 -18.22 17.39 10.19
C GLY A 143 -17.97 16.33 9.12
N ALA A 144 -18.69 15.20 9.18
CA ALA A 144 -18.66 14.19 8.13
C ALA A 144 -19.03 14.80 6.77
N ARG A 145 -18.32 14.41 5.72
CA ARG A 145 -18.55 14.83 4.34
C ARG A 145 -18.17 13.68 3.41
N PHE A 146 -18.89 13.57 2.28
CA PHE A 146 -18.59 12.57 1.25
C PHE A 146 -18.39 13.24 -0.09
N PHE A 147 -17.36 12.84 -0.83
CA PHE A 147 -17.04 13.35 -2.15
C PHE A 147 -16.77 12.21 -3.11
N PRO A 148 -17.28 12.28 -4.35
CA PRO A 148 -16.92 11.34 -5.40
C PRO A 148 -15.45 11.55 -5.80
N GLY A 149 -14.71 10.45 -5.93
CA GLY A 149 -13.38 10.40 -6.52
C GLY A 149 -13.38 9.50 -7.75
N GLU A 150 -12.22 9.31 -8.36
CA GLU A 150 -12.09 8.52 -9.59
C GLU A 150 -12.38 7.02 -9.35
N ASP A 151 -11.90 6.47 -8.24
CA ASP A 151 -11.97 5.06 -7.90
C ASP A 151 -12.94 4.73 -6.75
N GLY A 152 -13.83 5.66 -6.39
CA GLY A 152 -14.80 5.46 -5.32
C GLY A 152 -15.32 6.76 -4.73
N VAL A 153 -15.98 6.65 -3.59
CA VAL A 153 -16.41 7.80 -2.78
C VAL A 153 -15.55 7.87 -1.53
N TYR A 154 -15.17 9.06 -1.15
CA TYR A 154 -14.33 9.31 0.01
C TYR A 154 -15.10 10.02 1.11
N GLY A 155 -15.10 9.44 2.31
CA GLY A 155 -15.62 10.04 3.54
C GLY A 155 -14.52 10.74 4.32
N PHE A 156 -14.82 11.91 4.86
CA PHE A 156 -13.93 12.72 5.70
C PHE A 156 -14.65 13.10 6.99
N VAL A 157 -13.90 13.23 8.06
CA VAL A 157 -14.42 13.68 9.36
C VAL A 157 -13.47 14.72 9.98
N THR A 158 -14.03 15.70 10.69
CA THR A 158 -13.23 16.83 11.22
C THR A 158 -12.17 16.38 12.22
N ASP A 159 -12.49 15.37 13.03
CA ASP A 159 -11.60 14.92 14.11
C ASP A 159 -10.41 14.08 13.59
N HIS A 160 -10.42 13.73 12.30
CA HIS A 160 -9.36 12.99 11.61
C HIS A 160 -8.99 13.65 10.28
N CYS A 161 -8.45 14.85 10.35
CA CYS A 161 -8.19 15.72 9.19
C CYS A 161 -7.21 15.15 8.15
N GLY A 162 -6.34 14.22 8.53
CA GLY A 162 -5.41 13.55 7.62
C GLY A 162 -5.96 12.27 7.03
N LEU A 163 -7.16 11.81 7.42
CA LEU A 163 -7.72 10.55 6.98
C LEU A 163 -8.84 10.73 5.95
N SER A 164 -8.81 9.87 4.93
CA SER A 164 -9.87 9.71 3.95
C SER A 164 -10.30 8.25 3.92
N PHE A 165 -11.59 8.00 4.11
CA PHE A 165 -12.19 6.67 4.15
C PHE A 165 -12.82 6.37 2.79
N ARG A 166 -12.23 5.47 1.99
CA ARG A 166 -12.73 5.13 0.66
C ARG A 166 -13.78 4.03 0.73
N PHE A 167 -14.79 4.17 -0.12
CA PHE A 167 -15.82 3.19 -0.41
C PHE A 167 -15.77 2.87 -1.91
N SER A 168 -15.45 1.63 -2.28
CA SER A 168 -15.31 1.19 -3.69
C SER A 168 -16.66 1.01 -4.39
N VAL A 169 -17.75 0.92 -3.63
CA VAL A 169 -19.09 0.81 -4.19
C VAL A 169 -19.54 2.16 -4.80
N PRO A 170 -20.33 2.15 -5.89
CA PRO A 170 -20.83 3.37 -6.49
C PRO A 170 -21.90 4.01 -5.60
N LEU A 171 -21.46 4.75 -4.58
CA LEU A 171 -22.36 5.53 -3.74
C LEU A 171 -22.95 6.65 -4.62
N ARG A 172 -24.26 6.65 -4.77
CA ARG A 172 -24.98 7.72 -5.46
C ARG A 172 -26.11 8.20 -4.57
N PRO A 173 -26.31 9.50 -4.46
CA PRO A 173 -27.50 10.00 -3.79
C PRO A 173 -28.76 9.50 -4.52
N PRO A 174 -29.88 9.32 -3.84
CA PRO A 174 -31.15 9.02 -4.49
C PRO A 174 -31.45 10.04 -5.58
N ARG A 175 -32.11 9.61 -6.66
CA ARG A 175 -32.47 10.52 -7.77
C ARG A 175 -33.22 11.74 -7.25
N GLY A 176 -32.76 12.93 -7.59
CA GLY A 176 -33.36 14.21 -7.19
C GLY A 176 -33.02 14.69 -5.78
N SER A 177 -32.07 14.02 -5.10
CA SER A 177 -31.50 14.50 -3.83
C SER A 177 -30.07 15.03 -4.03
N ASP A 178 -29.71 15.99 -3.18
CA ASP A 178 -28.34 16.52 -3.13
C ASP A 178 -27.38 15.52 -2.47
N TRP A 179 -26.06 15.73 -2.66
CA TRP A 179 -25.00 15.01 -1.97
C TRP A 179 -24.92 15.45 -0.51
N THR A 180 -25.94 15.13 0.29
CA THR A 180 -25.91 15.35 1.73
C THR A 180 -25.49 14.08 2.46
N VAL A 181 -24.91 14.24 3.64
CA VAL A 181 -24.50 13.11 4.50
C VAL A 181 -25.72 12.21 4.80
N GLU A 182 -26.86 12.81 5.10
CA GLU A 182 -28.11 12.10 5.43
C GLU A 182 -28.65 11.30 4.24
N ALA A 183 -28.57 11.86 3.01
CA ALA A 183 -29.03 11.18 1.82
C ALA A 183 -28.14 9.97 1.47
N ILE A 184 -26.83 10.13 1.61
CA ILE A 184 -25.86 9.07 1.36
C ILE A 184 -25.97 7.99 2.44
N ASP A 185 -26.04 8.35 3.72
CA ASP A 185 -26.17 7.41 4.83
C ASP A 185 -27.46 6.59 4.73
N LYS A 186 -28.57 7.24 4.47
CA LYS A 186 -29.87 6.56 4.28
C LYS A 186 -29.86 5.55 3.13
N ALA A 187 -29.13 5.86 2.05
CA ALA A 187 -29.07 5.00 0.87
C ALA A 187 -28.03 3.89 0.98
N HIS A 188 -26.94 4.12 1.70
CA HIS A 188 -25.73 3.30 1.66
C HIS A 188 -25.06 3.08 3.02
N GLY A 189 -25.76 3.29 4.13
CA GLY A 189 -25.19 3.25 5.48
C GLY A 189 -24.43 1.97 5.84
N GLU A 190 -24.79 0.85 5.20
CA GLU A 190 -24.13 -0.46 5.37
C GLU A 190 -22.92 -0.67 4.46
N ALA A 191 -22.65 0.25 3.51
CA ALA A 191 -21.43 0.17 2.72
C ALA A 191 -20.21 0.30 3.64
N VAL A 192 -19.16 -0.48 3.39
CA VAL A 192 -17.98 -0.51 4.25
C VAL A 192 -16.79 0.18 3.59
N VAL A 193 -15.93 0.75 4.42
CA VAL A 193 -14.62 1.29 4.03
C VAL A 193 -13.75 0.14 3.51
N ASP A 194 -13.22 0.26 2.32
CA ASP A 194 -12.31 -0.74 1.73
C ASP A 194 -10.84 -0.29 1.74
N LYS A 195 -10.61 1.02 1.88
CA LYS A 195 -9.26 1.60 1.99
C LYS A 195 -9.29 2.87 2.83
N VAL A 196 -8.26 3.07 3.64
CA VAL A 196 -8.01 4.37 4.29
C VAL A 196 -6.76 4.97 3.68
N LEU A 197 -6.86 6.25 3.28
CA LEU A 197 -5.71 7.05 2.86
C LEU A 197 -5.32 7.98 3.99
N VAL A 198 -4.01 8.06 4.25
CA VAL A 198 -3.44 9.06 5.14
C VAL A 198 -2.65 10.05 4.31
N THR A 199 -2.98 11.31 4.41
CA THR A 199 -2.30 12.43 3.74
C THR A 199 -1.98 13.52 4.75
N GLU A 200 -1.27 14.56 4.32
CA GLU A 200 -1.03 15.70 5.18
C GLU A 200 -2.33 16.40 5.58
N CYS A 201 -2.49 16.64 6.89
CA CYS A 201 -3.62 17.40 7.41
C CYS A 201 -3.49 18.87 7.00
N GLN A 202 -4.31 19.30 6.06
CA GLN A 202 -4.42 20.70 5.67
C GLN A 202 -5.27 21.45 6.71
N ARG A 203 -4.63 22.30 7.51
CA ARG A 203 -5.28 23.16 8.50
C ARG A 203 -5.52 24.55 7.94
#